data_00f0e9b87868ce6012f9b4d7e9a71c2b
#
_entry.id   00f0e9b87868ce6012f9b4d7e9a71c2b
#
_cell.length_a   1.000
_cell.length_b   1.000
_cell.length_c   1.000
_cell.angle_alpha   90.00
_cell.angle_beta   90.00
_cell.angle_gamma   90.00
#
_symmetry.space_group_name_H-M   'P 1'
#
loop_
_entity.id
_entity.type
_entity.pdbx_description
1 polymer ?
#
loop_
_entity_poly.entity_id
_entity_poly.type
_entity_poly.pdbx_seq_one_letter_code
_entity_poly.pdbx_strand_id
1 'polypeptide(L)'
;MATLKDLSNQLKQLQKQIPFATAQAMTKVVRQIELAQKTAFERHLESPTPFTVKSVGSVAARKNNLTAKVFVRDTAAGYLEPFEFGGEHKLNSQALLNPKNVKLNKYGNMPRNKLSQLKAKENVFVGEVGGVNAVWQRRKPMKAKKRRAKR
;
A
#
# COMPACT_ATOMS: atom_id res chain seq x y z
N MET A 1 -56.02 -8.61 27.12
CA MET A 1 -56.15 -8.37 25.65
C MET A 1 -55.28 -7.16 25.31
N ALA A 2 -54.44 -7.26 24.26
CA ALA A 2 -53.65 -6.13 23.80
C ALA A 2 -54.59 -5.03 23.26
N THR A 3 -54.44 -3.81 23.72
CA THR A 3 -55.24 -2.68 23.30
C THR A 3 -54.64 -2.04 22.02
N LEU A 4 -55.44 -1.31 21.27
CA LEU A 4 -54.97 -0.53 20.12
C LEU A 4 -53.83 0.45 20.51
N LYS A 5 -53.83 0.90 21.73
CA LYS A 5 -52.84 1.79 22.30
C LYS A 5 -51.47 1.05 22.49
N ASP A 6 -51.53 -0.21 22.92
CA ASP A 6 -50.33 -1.06 23.07
C ASP A 6 -49.69 -1.37 21.69
N LEU A 7 -50.54 -1.66 20.71
CA LEU A 7 -50.08 -1.87 19.34
C LEU A 7 -49.39 -0.61 18.76
N SER A 8 -50.01 0.57 18.95
CA SER A 8 -49.43 1.84 18.53
C SER A 8 -48.03 2.10 19.16
N ASN A 9 -47.91 1.79 20.47
CA ASN A 9 -46.65 1.94 21.19
C ASN A 9 -45.57 0.96 20.67
N GLN A 10 -45.93 -0.29 20.42
CA GLN A 10 -45.04 -1.29 19.83
C GLN A 10 -44.57 -0.88 18.44
N LEU A 11 -45.43 -0.38 17.56
CA LEU A 11 -45.07 0.12 16.24
C LEU A 11 -44.09 1.30 16.33
N LYS A 12 -44.31 2.25 17.25
CA LYS A 12 -43.37 3.37 17.49
C LYS A 12 -42.02 2.90 17.98
N GLN A 13 -41.96 1.85 18.81
CA GLN A 13 -40.70 1.25 19.24
C GLN A 13 -39.96 0.58 18.07
N LEU A 14 -40.65 -0.21 17.25
CA LEU A 14 -40.08 -0.83 16.06
C LEU A 14 -39.54 0.21 15.08
N GLN A 15 -40.28 1.29 14.83
CA GLN A 15 -39.84 2.40 13.98
C GLN A 15 -38.53 3.01 14.45
N LYS A 16 -38.26 3.08 15.75
CA LYS A 16 -37.01 3.57 16.33
C LYS A 16 -35.88 2.53 16.28
N GLN A 17 -36.23 1.24 16.34
CA GLN A 17 -35.24 0.14 16.38
C GLN A 17 -34.73 -0.24 14.99
N ILE A 18 -35.57 -0.14 13.96
CA ILE A 18 -35.18 -0.51 12.58
C ILE A 18 -33.92 0.22 12.10
N PRO A 19 -33.81 1.56 12.19
CA PRO A 19 -32.60 2.25 11.73
C PRO A 19 -31.34 1.83 12.51
N PHE A 20 -31.48 1.52 13.78
CA PHE A 20 -30.37 1.06 14.60
C PHE A 20 -29.90 -0.34 14.20
N ALA A 21 -30.82 -1.30 14.03
CA ALA A 21 -30.53 -2.65 13.59
C ALA A 21 -29.92 -2.65 12.18
N THR A 22 -30.45 -1.83 11.27
CA THR A 22 -29.91 -1.64 9.92
C THR A 22 -28.48 -1.10 9.98
N ALA A 23 -28.22 -0.07 10.77
CA ALA A 23 -26.87 0.49 10.92
C ALA A 23 -25.87 -0.54 11.48
N GLN A 24 -26.28 -1.37 12.43
CA GLN A 24 -25.46 -2.46 12.96
C GLN A 24 -25.15 -3.51 11.88
N ALA A 25 -26.16 -3.95 11.13
CA ALA A 25 -25.99 -4.92 10.06
C ALA A 25 -25.02 -4.40 8.99
N MET A 26 -25.22 -3.17 8.50
CA MET A 26 -24.36 -2.51 7.53
C MET A 26 -22.92 -2.39 8.05
N THR A 27 -22.75 -1.99 9.31
CA THR A 27 -21.42 -1.88 9.91
C THR A 27 -20.71 -3.22 9.99
N LYS A 28 -21.43 -4.30 10.32
CA LYS A 28 -20.88 -5.66 10.34
C LYS A 28 -20.41 -6.09 8.96
N VAL A 29 -21.23 -5.89 7.94
CA VAL A 29 -20.91 -6.22 6.54
C VAL A 29 -19.69 -5.46 6.06
N VAL A 30 -19.64 -4.14 6.28
CA VAL A 30 -18.51 -3.31 5.84
C VAL A 30 -17.19 -3.71 6.50
N ARG A 31 -17.20 -4.10 7.77
CA ARG A 31 -16.01 -4.62 8.47
C ARG A 31 -15.57 -5.98 7.91
N GLN A 32 -16.50 -6.82 7.54
CA GLN A 32 -16.17 -8.10 6.87
C GLN A 32 -15.55 -7.87 5.49
N ILE A 33 -16.09 -6.93 4.72
CA ILE A 33 -15.52 -6.55 3.42
C ILE A 33 -14.11 -5.96 3.58
N GLU A 34 -13.91 -5.07 4.56
CA GLU A 34 -12.58 -4.52 4.87
C GLU A 34 -11.56 -5.63 5.16
N LEU A 35 -11.94 -6.61 5.98
CA LEU A 35 -11.07 -7.74 6.32
C LEU A 35 -10.80 -8.62 5.10
N ALA A 36 -11.83 -8.93 4.31
CA ALA A 36 -11.70 -9.70 3.09
C ALA A 36 -10.78 -9.01 2.07
N GLN A 37 -10.88 -7.69 1.93
CA GLN A 37 -10.02 -6.91 1.04
C GLN A 37 -8.56 -6.91 1.51
N LYS A 38 -8.29 -6.80 2.81
CA LYS A 38 -6.94 -6.93 3.36
C LYS A 38 -6.34 -8.31 3.07
N THR A 39 -7.12 -9.35 3.24
CA THR A 39 -6.70 -10.73 2.90
C THR A 39 -6.48 -10.91 1.39
N ALA A 40 -7.30 -10.27 0.57
CA ALA A 40 -7.12 -10.28 -0.89
C ALA A 40 -5.79 -9.60 -1.28
N PHE A 41 -5.42 -8.48 -0.67
CA PHE A 41 -4.12 -7.85 -0.91
C PHE A 41 -2.94 -8.77 -0.55
N GLU A 42 -3.04 -9.51 0.56
CA GLU A 42 -1.99 -10.46 0.96
C GLU A 42 -1.86 -11.65 0.01
N ARG A 43 -2.95 -12.04 -0.66
CA ARG A 43 -2.97 -13.18 -1.60
C ARG A 43 -2.57 -12.81 -3.02
N HIS A 44 -2.97 -11.62 -3.49
CA HIS A 44 -2.82 -11.22 -4.89
C HIS A 44 -1.61 -10.32 -5.14
N LEU A 45 -1.12 -9.61 -4.13
CA LEU A 45 0.08 -8.78 -4.27
C LEU A 45 1.31 -9.55 -3.80
N GLU A 46 2.38 -9.49 -4.56
CA GLU A 46 3.66 -10.06 -4.19
C GLU A 46 4.31 -9.25 -3.06
N SER A 47 4.46 -9.87 -1.89
CA SER A 47 5.11 -9.28 -0.71
C SER A 47 4.59 -7.87 -0.34
N PRO A 48 3.27 -7.66 -0.17
CA PRO A 48 2.73 -6.35 0.12
C PRO A 48 3.26 -5.81 1.46
N THR A 49 3.55 -4.52 1.49
CA THR A 49 3.99 -3.89 2.73
C THR A 49 2.82 -3.80 3.73
N PRO A 50 3.09 -3.79 5.06
CA PRO A 50 2.04 -3.56 6.05
C PRO A 50 1.29 -2.23 5.85
N PHE A 51 1.95 -1.23 5.25
CA PHE A 51 1.32 0.03 4.87
C PHE A 51 0.25 -0.18 3.80
N THR A 52 0.55 -0.96 2.75
CA THR A 52 -0.39 -1.31 1.68
C THR A 52 -1.60 -2.08 2.23
N VAL A 53 -1.37 -3.12 3.02
CA VAL A 53 -2.46 -3.93 3.61
C VAL A 53 -3.35 -3.08 4.53
N LYS A 54 -2.76 -2.17 5.33
CA LYS A 54 -3.50 -1.26 6.23
C LYS A 54 -4.10 -0.05 5.53
N SER A 55 -3.92 0.12 4.21
CA SER A 55 -4.49 1.23 3.47
C SER A 55 -6.00 1.13 3.28
N VAL A 56 -6.56 -0.07 3.37
CA VAL A 56 -8.00 -0.30 3.34
C VAL A 56 -8.62 0.16 4.65
N GLY A 57 -9.62 1.00 4.56
CA GLY A 57 -10.38 1.50 5.68
C GLY A 57 -11.89 1.35 5.46
N SER A 58 -12.65 1.47 6.55
CA SER A 58 -14.11 1.47 6.49
C SER A 58 -14.73 2.57 7.32
N VAL A 59 -15.88 3.04 6.90
CA VAL A 59 -16.74 3.95 7.66
C VAL A 59 -18.02 3.22 8.02
N ALA A 60 -18.32 3.18 9.31
CA ALA A 60 -19.51 2.52 9.85
C ALA A 60 -20.78 3.34 9.58
N ALA A 61 -21.90 2.67 9.34
CA ALA A 61 -23.20 3.29 9.30
C ALA A 61 -23.65 3.75 10.69
N ARG A 62 -24.46 4.79 10.74
CA ARG A 62 -25.07 5.32 11.95
C ARG A 62 -26.60 5.37 11.77
N LYS A 63 -27.37 5.30 12.89
CA LYS A 63 -28.83 5.34 12.86
C LYS A 63 -29.42 6.53 12.09
N ASN A 64 -28.72 7.66 12.08
CA ASN A 64 -29.13 8.89 11.40
C ASN A 64 -28.57 9.00 9.97
N ASN A 65 -27.61 8.13 9.61
CA ASN A 65 -27.03 8.04 8.28
C ASN A 65 -26.72 6.57 7.98
N LEU A 66 -27.61 5.93 7.27
CA LEU A 66 -27.53 4.53 6.86
C LEU A 66 -26.63 4.37 5.64
N THR A 67 -25.44 4.99 5.68
CA THR A 67 -24.40 4.87 4.67
C THR A 67 -23.14 4.29 5.31
N ALA A 68 -22.66 3.20 4.77
CA ALA A 68 -21.36 2.61 5.12
C ALA A 68 -20.47 2.58 3.88
N LYS A 69 -19.17 2.75 4.06
CA LYS A 69 -18.20 2.80 2.95
C LYS A 69 -16.98 1.96 3.28
N VAL A 70 -16.44 1.27 2.26
CA VAL A 70 -15.07 0.75 2.26
C VAL A 70 -14.29 1.57 1.24
N PHE A 71 -13.07 1.91 1.57
CA PHE A 71 -12.22 2.74 0.71
C PHE A 71 -10.76 2.39 0.90
N VAL A 72 -9.98 2.66 -0.12
CA VAL A 72 -8.52 2.68 -0.05
C VAL A 72 -8.08 4.11 0.20
N ARG A 73 -7.15 4.34 1.12
CA ARG A 73 -6.64 5.68 1.43
C ARG A 73 -5.94 6.27 0.21
N ASP A 74 -6.12 7.57 -0.03
CA ASP A 74 -5.59 8.28 -1.21
C ASP A 74 -4.08 8.12 -1.38
N THR A 75 -3.33 8.05 -0.27
CA THR A 75 -1.89 7.81 -0.27
C THR A 75 -1.48 6.46 -0.88
N ALA A 76 -2.40 5.49 -0.89
CA ALA A 76 -2.17 4.17 -1.48
C ALA A 76 -2.92 3.98 -2.80
N ALA A 77 -4.01 4.70 -3.01
CA ALA A 77 -4.85 4.57 -4.20
C ALA A 77 -4.03 4.79 -5.48
N GLY A 78 -3.21 5.84 -5.53
CA GLY A 78 -2.45 6.19 -6.72
C GLY A 78 -1.48 5.11 -7.23
N TYR A 79 -0.85 4.33 -6.33
CA TYR A 79 0.03 3.24 -6.77
C TYR A 79 -0.69 1.89 -6.88
N LEU A 80 -1.90 1.76 -6.32
CA LEU A 80 -2.71 0.54 -6.44
C LEU A 80 -3.64 0.57 -7.65
N GLU A 81 -3.95 1.74 -8.18
CA GLU A 81 -4.83 1.93 -9.34
C GLU A 81 -4.43 1.04 -10.56
N PRO A 82 -3.14 0.92 -10.95
CA PRO A 82 -2.75 0.07 -12.08
C PRO A 82 -3.01 -1.42 -11.85
N PHE A 83 -3.09 -1.88 -10.59
CA PHE A 83 -3.42 -3.28 -10.27
C PHE A 83 -4.91 -3.59 -10.41
N GLU A 84 -5.77 -2.58 -10.38
CA GLU A 84 -7.21 -2.73 -10.54
C GLU A 84 -7.63 -2.54 -12.01
N PHE A 85 -7.15 -1.49 -12.66
CA PHE A 85 -7.57 -1.12 -14.02
C PHE A 85 -6.55 -1.52 -15.10
N GLY A 86 -5.37 -1.96 -14.72
CA GLY A 86 -4.25 -2.15 -15.63
C GLY A 86 -3.62 -0.83 -16.07
N GLY A 87 -2.61 -0.93 -16.95
CA GLY A 87 -1.90 0.23 -17.49
C GLY A 87 -0.51 0.42 -16.88
N GLU A 88 0.15 1.51 -17.27
CA GLU A 88 1.49 1.85 -16.79
C GLU A 88 1.42 2.62 -15.48
N HIS A 89 2.29 2.26 -14.55
CA HIS A 89 2.43 3.00 -13.29
C HIS A 89 3.11 4.36 -13.55
N LYS A 90 2.32 5.43 -13.51
CA LYS A 90 2.84 6.80 -13.62
C LYS A 90 3.44 7.23 -12.30
N LEU A 91 4.73 7.52 -12.31
CA LEU A 91 5.43 8.03 -11.14
C LEU A 91 5.12 9.51 -10.93
N ASN A 92 4.88 9.89 -9.68
CA ASN A 92 4.73 11.30 -9.29
C ASN A 92 6.08 12.04 -9.25
N SER A 93 7.20 11.36 -9.46
CA SER A 93 8.55 11.90 -9.45
C SER A 93 9.32 11.53 -10.71
N GLN A 94 10.39 12.27 -11.01
CA GLN A 94 11.15 12.18 -12.25
C GLN A 94 11.94 10.89 -12.44
N ALA A 95 12.10 10.03 -11.43
CA ALA A 95 12.92 8.83 -11.54
C ALA A 95 12.38 7.65 -10.74
N LEU A 96 12.26 6.52 -11.41
CA LEU A 96 12.10 5.22 -10.77
C LEU A 96 13.48 4.69 -10.37
N LEU A 97 13.70 4.51 -9.08
CA LEU A 97 14.89 3.83 -8.59
C LEU A 97 14.69 2.32 -8.75
N ASN A 98 15.36 1.73 -9.75
CA ASN A 98 15.42 0.28 -9.94
C ASN A 98 16.74 -0.25 -9.36
N PRO A 99 16.78 -0.76 -8.12
CA PRO A 99 18.02 -1.19 -7.47
C PRO A 99 18.46 -2.55 -8.02
N LYS A 100 19.55 -2.58 -8.81
CA LYS A 100 20.12 -3.84 -9.37
C LYS A 100 21.08 -4.53 -8.41
N ASN A 101 21.96 -3.79 -7.72
CA ASN A 101 23.07 -4.32 -6.91
C ASN A 101 22.96 -3.91 -5.45
N VAL A 102 21.76 -3.74 -4.92
CA VAL A 102 21.51 -3.32 -3.55
C VAL A 102 20.67 -4.38 -2.85
N LYS A 103 21.05 -4.76 -1.63
CA LYS A 103 20.25 -5.68 -0.82
C LYS A 103 18.93 -5.01 -0.47
N LEU A 104 17.86 -5.62 -0.90
CA LEU A 104 16.48 -5.20 -0.64
C LEU A 104 15.98 -5.77 0.70
N ASN A 105 14.95 -5.14 1.26
CA ASN A 105 14.25 -5.69 2.42
C ASN A 105 13.31 -6.84 1.98
N LYS A 106 12.63 -7.47 2.95
CA LYS A 106 11.70 -8.59 2.70
C LYS A 106 10.50 -8.23 1.79
N TYR A 107 10.26 -6.96 1.54
CA TYR A 107 9.19 -6.45 0.68
C TYR A 107 9.69 -5.99 -0.71
N GLY A 108 10.92 -6.31 -1.07
CA GLY A 108 11.51 -5.85 -2.34
C GLY A 108 11.90 -4.37 -2.38
N ASN A 109 11.79 -3.65 -1.27
CA ASN A 109 12.09 -2.22 -1.21
C ASN A 109 13.52 -1.96 -0.73
N MET A 110 14.14 -0.90 -1.25
CA MET A 110 15.43 -0.42 -0.77
C MET A 110 15.29 0.18 0.64
N PRO A 111 16.21 -0.12 1.59
CA PRO A 111 16.20 0.50 2.91
C PRO A 111 16.25 2.03 2.81
N ARG A 112 15.45 2.72 3.65
CA ARG A 112 15.21 4.18 3.57
C ARG A 112 16.48 5.03 3.45
N ASN A 113 17.53 4.72 4.21
CA ASN A 113 18.76 5.51 4.23
C ASN A 113 19.84 4.98 3.28
N LYS A 114 19.54 3.94 2.48
CA LYS A 114 20.57 3.29 1.66
C LYS A 114 21.11 4.19 0.55
N LEU A 115 20.24 4.97 -0.07
CA LEU A 115 20.65 5.92 -1.11
C LEU A 115 21.59 6.99 -0.57
N SER A 116 21.28 7.56 0.59
CA SER A 116 22.14 8.56 1.26
C SER A 116 23.49 7.96 1.65
N GLN A 117 23.51 6.73 2.18
CA GLN A 117 24.75 6.00 2.50
C GLN A 117 25.59 5.69 1.26
N LEU A 118 24.96 5.42 0.12
CA LEU A 118 25.67 5.21 -1.14
C LEU A 118 26.28 6.50 -1.67
N LYS A 119 25.51 7.60 -1.67
CA LYS A 119 25.97 8.92 -2.11
C LYS A 119 27.11 9.50 -1.25
N ALA A 120 27.19 9.11 0.02
CA ALA A 120 28.27 9.54 0.93
C ALA A 120 29.62 8.82 0.68
N LYS A 121 29.66 7.83 -0.19
CA LYS A 121 30.92 7.12 -0.51
C LYS A 121 31.67 7.87 -1.62
N GLU A 122 32.99 8.09 -1.43
CA GLU A 122 33.85 8.76 -2.41
C GLU A 122 33.91 8.11 -3.80
N ASN A 123 33.72 6.78 -3.84
CA ASN A 123 33.74 6.02 -5.08
C ASN A 123 32.38 5.90 -5.77
N VAL A 124 31.36 6.60 -5.27
CA VAL A 124 29.99 6.60 -5.81
C VAL A 124 29.66 7.98 -6.37
N PHE A 125 29.07 8.01 -7.54
CA PHE A 125 28.56 9.25 -8.15
C PHE A 125 27.18 9.02 -8.78
N VAL A 126 26.43 10.08 -8.94
CA VAL A 126 25.14 10.10 -9.61
C VAL A 126 25.35 10.76 -10.97
N GLY A 127 24.96 10.10 -12.03
CA GLY A 127 25.11 10.63 -13.37
C GLY A 127 24.70 9.64 -14.45
N GLU A 128 24.81 10.09 -15.67
CA GLU A 128 24.51 9.30 -16.85
C GLU A 128 25.76 8.60 -17.38
N VAL A 129 25.66 7.28 -17.55
CA VAL A 129 26.71 6.47 -18.19
C VAL A 129 26.05 5.55 -19.19
N GLY A 130 26.44 5.66 -20.46
CA GLY A 130 25.88 4.84 -21.54
C GLY A 130 24.37 5.07 -21.77
N GLY A 131 23.87 6.30 -21.62
CA GLY A 131 22.46 6.63 -21.78
C GLY A 131 21.57 6.30 -20.57
N VAL A 132 22.16 5.80 -19.48
CA VAL A 132 21.41 5.44 -18.27
C VAL A 132 21.77 6.38 -17.13
N ASN A 133 20.78 7.12 -16.62
CA ASN A 133 20.95 7.96 -15.43
C ASN A 133 20.78 7.10 -14.17
N ALA A 134 21.85 6.96 -13.39
CA ALA A 134 21.85 6.08 -12.23
C ALA A 134 22.88 6.48 -11.16
N VAL A 135 22.88 5.74 -10.06
CA VAL A 135 23.93 5.80 -9.03
C VAL A 135 25.00 4.76 -9.38
N TRP A 136 26.17 5.24 -9.74
CA TRP A 136 27.29 4.42 -10.20
C TRP A 136 28.35 4.27 -9.13
N GLN A 137 28.97 3.10 -9.07
CA GLN A 137 30.11 2.85 -8.20
C GLN A 137 31.35 2.56 -9.05
N ARG A 138 32.40 3.35 -8.87
CA ARG A 138 33.72 3.11 -9.48
C ARG A 138 34.35 1.88 -8.86
N ARG A 139 34.85 0.99 -9.69
CA ARG A 139 35.66 -0.15 -9.23
C ARG A 139 37.01 0.34 -8.72
N LYS A 140 37.53 -0.30 -7.69
CA LYS A 140 38.91 -0.05 -7.27
C LYS A 140 39.86 -0.41 -8.44
N PRO A 141 40.89 0.40 -8.72
CA PRO A 141 41.88 0.05 -9.75
C PRO A 141 42.51 -1.30 -9.40
N MET A 142 42.51 -2.22 -10.35
CA MET A 142 43.22 -3.49 -10.18
C MET A 142 44.72 -3.22 -10.19
N LYS A 143 45.43 -3.71 -9.18
CA LYS A 143 46.89 -3.69 -9.20
C LYS A 143 47.36 -4.45 -10.46
N ALA A 144 48.17 -3.82 -11.27
CA ALA A 144 48.79 -4.47 -12.45
C ALA A 144 49.49 -5.76 -12.00
N LYS A 145 49.10 -6.90 -12.56
CA LYS A 145 49.88 -8.14 -12.37
C LYS A 145 51.28 -7.91 -12.97
N LYS A 146 52.31 -7.92 -12.10
CA LYS A 146 53.69 -7.91 -12.62
C LYS A 146 53.84 -9.05 -13.64
N ARG A 147 54.07 -8.71 -14.92
CA ARG A 147 54.46 -9.70 -15.91
C ARG A 147 55.73 -10.40 -15.42
N ARG A 148 55.64 -11.69 -15.12
CA ARG A 148 56.83 -12.52 -14.92
C ARG A 148 57.59 -12.45 -16.24
N ALA A 149 58.79 -11.84 -16.22
CA ALA A 149 59.72 -11.97 -17.33
C ALA A 149 60.01 -13.47 -17.50
N LYS A 150 59.68 -14.02 -18.69
CA LYS A 150 60.20 -15.35 -19.08
C LYS A 150 61.72 -15.23 -19.17
N ARG A 151 62.43 -15.93 -18.29
CA ARG A 151 63.85 -16.27 -18.56
C ARG A 151 63.93 -17.33 -19.60
#